data_4019b89baee0af8586f02d5d08fc5cc1
#
_entry.id   4019b89baee0af8586f02d5d08fc5cc1
#
_cell.length_a   1.000
_cell.length_b   1.000
_cell.length_c   1.000
_cell.angle_alpha   90.00
_cell.angle_beta   90.00
_cell.angle_gamma   90.00
#
_symmetry.space_group_name_H-M   'P 1'
#
loop_
_entity.id
_entity.type
_entity.pdbx_description
1 polymer ?
#
loop_
_entity_poly.entity_id
_entity_poly.type
_entity_poly.pdbx_seq_one_letter_code
_entity_poly.pdbx_strand_id
1 'polypeptide(L)'
;MARVARLTYYPVKACGGTDVPSAEVTPAGLAHDRVFQVITPEGDVLTQRPHPVLASVRPRVLGDRLALSAPGREDLVLDIRRDGPRRPVSTFTWHGEGIHQGAEAAEWFSDLLGRPAELVGVAPGHERVTGGRTPGTAAFADGHALLVASESSLDTLNERIAAGQGEPVPMDRFRPNIVISGWAEPHREDEARELAAGTAKFGYAERCVRCQVPMVDQETGEKAGPEPIRTLATYRRDPRGGVVFGMKAAVLRPGQVAVGDAVIVHSWAGPSPSTAAAEPPLTATASRPAESV
;
A
#
# COMPACT_ATOMS: atom_id res chain seq x y z
N MET A 1 10.90 -11.64 18.68
CA MET A 1 11.07 -12.23 17.33
C MET A 1 9.96 -11.68 16.46
N ALA A 2 10.29 -11.16 15.28
CA ALA A 2 9.30 -10.57 14.37
C ALA A 2 8.33 -11.61 13.82
N ARG A 3 7.05 -11.23 13.72
CA ARG A 3 5.98 -12.11 13.25
C ARG A 3 4.98 -11.33 12.39
N VAL A 4 4.27 -12.03 11.54
CA VAL A 4 3.08 -11.49 10.88
C VAL A 4 1.98 -11.31 11.91
N ALA A 5 1.59 -10.07 12.18
CA ALA A 5 0.53 -9.72 13.13
C ALA A 5 -0.85 -9.68 12.46
N ARG A 6 -0.92 -9.23 11.21
CA ARG A 6 -2.16 -9.11 10.44
C ARG A 6 -1.90 -9.28 8.95
N LEU A 7 -2.86 -9.92 8.28
CA LEU A 7 -2.94 -10.04 6.83
C LEU A 7 -4.26 -9.46 6.36
N THR A 8 -4.20 -8.54 5.40
CA THR A 8 -5.38 -7.90 4.82
C THR A 8 -5.26 -7.87 3.31
N TYR A 9 -6.26 -8.39 2.60
CA TYR A 9 -6.38 -8.19 1.17
C TYR A 9 -7.53 -7.24 0.86
N TYR A 10 -7.45 -6.55 -0.25
CA TYR A 10 -8.40 -5.52 -0.68
C TYR A 10 -8.92 -5.88 -2.06
N PRO A 11 -9.98 -6.67 -2.20
CA PRO A 11 -10.43 -7.17 -3.50
C PRO A 11 -10.64 -6.06 -4.53
N VAL A 12 -11.29 -4.97 -4.12
CA VAL A 12 -11.61 -3.82 -4.96
C VAL A 12 -10.71 -2.65 -4.59
N LYS A 13 -10.02 -2.09 -5.58
CA LYS A 13 -9.21 -0.88 -5.40
C LYS A 13 -10.06 0.24 -4.76
N ALA A 14 -9.48 0.95 -3.81
CA ALA A 14 -10.11 2.02 -3.03
C ALA A 14 -11.21 1.57 -2.04
N CYS A 15 -11.71 0.36 -2.07
CA CYS A 15 -12.67 -0.17 -1.09
C CYS A 15 -11.97 -0.68 0.17
N GLY A 16 -12.73 -1.01 1.20
CA GLY A 16 -12.26 -1.59 2.46
C GLY A 16 -11.50 -2.91 2.26
N GLY A 17 -10.73 -3.30 3.25
CA GLY A 17 -10.00 -4.57 3.27
C GLY A 17 -10.73 -5.66 4.02
N THR A 18 -10.29 -6.90 3.81
CA THR A 18 -10.74 -8.10 4.52
C THR A 18 -9.53 -8.75 5.18
N ASP A 19 -9.57 -8.87 6.50
CA ASP A 19 -8.56 -9.57 7.27
C ASP A 19 -8.73 -11.09 7.11
N VAL A 20 -7.61 -11.79 7.00
CA VAL A 20 -7.59 -13.25 6.86
C VAL A 20 -6.51 -13.87 7.75
N PRO A 21 -6.75 -15.09 8.28
CA PRO A 21 -5.74 -15.79 9.09
C PRO A 21 -4.56 -16.28 8.25
N SER A 22 -4.78 -16.54 6.97
CA SER A 22 -3.75 -16.96 6.01
C SER A 22 -4.11 -16.55 4.60
N ALA A 23 -3.13 -16.44 3.73
CA ALA A 23 -3.32 -16.09 2.33
C ALA A 23 -2.30 -16.80 1.43
N GLU A 24 -2.74 -17.15 0.23
CA GLU A 24 -1.86 -17.47 -0.88
C GLU A 24 -1.17 -16.20 -1.36
N VAL A 25 0.13 -16.30 -1.63
CA VAL A 25 0.94 -15.24 -2.23
C VAL A 25 1.19 -15.59 -3.69
N THR A 26 0.64 -14.80 -4.59
CA THR A 26 0.84 -14.90 -6.05
C THR A 26 1.95 -13.93 -6.48
N PRO A 27 2.44 -13.99 -7.72
CA PRO A 27 3.39 -12.98 -8.22
C PRO A 27 2.89 -11.53 -8.11
N ALA A 28 1.55 -11.32 -8.13
CA ALA A 28 0.92 -10.00 -8.05
C ALA A 28 0.52 -9.57 -6.62
N GLY A 29 0.94 -10.32 -5.58
CA GLY A 29 0.62 -10.04 -4.17
C GLY A 29 -0.24 -11.10 -3.52
N LEU A 30 -0.99 -10.75 -2.47
CA LEU A 30 -1.95 -11.68 -1.87
C LEU A 30 -3.02 -12.03 -2.90
N ALA A 31 -3.46 -13.29 -2.90
CA ALA A 31 -4.53 -13.73 -3.78
C ALA A 31 -5.75 -12.81 -3.64
N HIS A 32 -6.34 -12.44 -4.76
CA HIS A 32 -7.49 -11.53 -4.86
C HIS A 32 -7.24 -10.06 -4.45
N ASP A 33 -6.00 -9.68 -4.16
CA ASP A 33 -5.70 -8.29 -3.78
C ASP A 33 -5.76 -7.35 -4.98
N ARG A 34 -6.65 -6.34 -4.91
CA ARG A 34 -6.89 -5.30 -5.94
C ARG A 34 -7.09 -5.88 -7.35
N VAL A 35 -7.74 -7.03 -7.45
CA VAL A 35 -8.09 -7.63 -8.75
C VAL A 35 -9.31 -6.97 -9.40
N PHE A 36 -10.01 -6.10 -8.67
CA PHE A 36 -11.11 -5.29 -9.18
C PHE A 36 -10.83 -3.81 -8.97
N GLN A 37 -11.40 -2.97 -9.82
CA GLN A 37 -11.47 -1.51 -9.61
C GLN A 37 -12.77 -0.92 -10.14
N VAL A 38 -13.19 0.18 -9.52
CA VAL A 38 -14.34 0.97 -9.96
C VAL A 38 -13.84 2.05 -10.90
N ILE A 39 -14.50 2.18 -12.05
CA ILE A 39 -14.13 3.14 -13.09
C ILE A 39 -15.35 3.99 -13.51
N THR A 40 -15.09 5.12 -14.15
CA THR A 40 -16.11 5.83 -14.91
C THR A 40 -16.41 5.08 -16.21
N PRO A 41 -17.52 5.38 -16.93
CA PRO A 41 -17.77 4.82 -18.26
C PRO A 41 -16.64 5.08 -19.26
N GLU A 42 -15.86 6.17 -19.07
CA GLU A 42 -14.70 6.53 -19.88
C GLU A 42 -13.44 5.74 -19.56
N GLY A 43 -13.44 4.97 -18.45
CA GLY A 43 -12.32 4.13 -18.02
C GLY A 43 -11.41 4.73 -16.94
N ASP A 44 -11.74 5.90 -16.42
CA ASP A 44 -10.97 6.55 -15.35
C ASP A 44 -11.24 5.91 -13.99
N VAL A 45 -10.18 5.61 -13.24
CA VAL A 45 -10.30 4.97 -11.92
C VAL A 45 -10.94 5.92 -10.89
N LEU A 46 -11.95 5.42 -10.18
CA LEU A 46 -12.55 6.09 -9.03
C LEU A 46 -11.81 5.70 -7.75
N THR A 47 -11.44 6.69 -6.94
CA THR A 47 -10.59 6.49 -5.75
C THR A 47 -11.15 7.21 -4.52
N GLN A 48 -10.65 6.85 -3.33
CA GLN A 48 -11.05 7.50 -2.07
C GLN A 48 -10.75 9.00 -2.01
N ARG A 49 -9.86 9.54 -2.85
CA ARG A 49 -9.53 10.97 -2.83
C ARG A 49 -10.74 11.85 -3.16
N PRO A 50 -11.40 11.66 -4.33
CA PRO A 50 -12.66 12.36 -4.63
C PRO A 50 -13.89 11.67 -4.03
N HIS A 51 -13.83 10.34 -3.76
CA HIS A 51 -14.97 9.54 -3.31
C HIS A 51 -14.61 8.75 -2.05
N PRO A 52 -14.47 9.39 -0.90
CA PRO A 52 -14.03 8.73 0.33
C PRO A 52 -15.00 7.63 0.80
N VAL A 53 -16.28 7.71 0.44
CA VAL A 53 -17.29 6.68 0.72
C VAL A 53 -16.91 5.29 0.22
N LEU A 54 -16.05 5.17 -0.80
CA LEU A 54 -15.52 3.87 -1.23
C LEU A 54 -14.81 3.11 -0.10
N ALA A 55 -14.26 3.81 0.89
CA ALA A 55 -13.61 3.17 2.04
C ALA A 55 -14.59 2.35 2.89
N SER A 56 -15.87 2.72 2.94
CA SER A 56 -16.90 2.00 3.71
C SER A 56 -17.40 0.72 3.04
N VAL A 57 -17.10 0.52 1.75
CA VAL A 57 -17.46 -0.72 1.04
C VAL A 57 -16.63 -1.89 1.58
N ARG A 58 -17.26 -3.03 1.86
CA ARG A 58 -16.64 -4.26 2.37
C ARG A 58 -16.71 -5.38 1.34
N PRO A 59 -15.77 -5.44 0.39
CA PRO A 59 -15.75 -6.51 -0.60
C PRO A 59 -15.15 -7.79 -0.01
N ARG A 60 -15.73 -8.95 -0.36
CA ARG A 60 -15.21 -10.30 -0.02
C ARG A 60 -15.27 -11.21 -1.23
N VAL A 61 -14.21 -11.94 -1.48
CA VAL A 61 -14.20 -13.01 -2.49
C VAL A 61 -14.60 -14.33 -1.82
N LEU A 62 -15.63 -14.96 -2.34
CA LEU A 62 -16.23 -16.21 -1.83
C LEU A 62 -16.19 -17.26 -2.95
N GLY A 63 -15.03 -17.91 -3.14
CA GLY A 63 -14.79 -18.78 -4.30
C GLY A 63 -14.84 -18.01 -5.61
N ASP A 64 -15.82 -18.32 -6.46
CA ASP A 64 -16.03 -17.63 -7.74
C ASP A 64 -17.02 -16.46 -7.66
N ARG A 65 -17.38 -16.02 -6.46
CA ARG A 65 -18.28 -14.89 -6.26
C ARG A 65 -17.64 -13.74 -5.53
N LEU A 66 -18.06 -12.54 -5.85
CA LEU A 66 -17.72 -11.32 -5.14
C LEU A 66 -18.95 -10.83 -4.37
N ALA A 67 -18.81 -10.72 -3.06
CA ALA A 67 -19.80 -10.10 -2.18
C ALA A 67 -19.38 -8.66 -1.89
N LEU A 68 -20.33 -7.73 -1.96
CA LEU A 68 -20.16 -6.30 -1.66
C LEU A 68 -21.19 -5.91 -0.62
N SER A 69 -20.78 -5.22 0.44
CA SER A 69 -21.68 -4.58 1.40
C SER A 69 -21.20 -3.16 1.71
N ALA A 70 -22.14 -2.28 2.05
CA ALA A 70 -21.84 -0.92 2.49
C ALA A 70 -22.99 -0.41 3.40
N PRO A 71 -22.72 0.52 4.34
CA PRO A 71 -23.75 1.08 5.20
C PRO A 71 -24.92 1.68 4.39
N GLY A 72 -26.15 1.34 4.81
CA GLY A 72 -27.39 1.86 4.18
C GLY A 72 -27.71 1.32 2.80
N ARG A 73 -27.08 0.20 2.39
CA ARG A 73 -27.31 -0.45 1.10
C ARG A 73 -27.58 -1.94 1.27
N GLU A 74 -28.34 -2.49 0.34
CA GLU A 74 -28.48 -3.95 0.22
C GLU A 74 -27.16 -4.58 -0.23
N ASP A 75 -26.84 -5.73 0.36
CA ASP A 75 -25.67 -6.51 -0.02
C ASP A 75 -25.85 -7.04 -1.45
N LEU A 76 -24.78 -7.01 -2.23
CA LEU A 76 -24.74 -7.58 -3.56
C LEU A 76 -23.76 -8.76 -3.60
N VAL A 77 -24.22 -9.89 -4.14
CA VAL A 77 -23.35 -11.05 -4.42
C VAL A 77 -23.47 -11.39 -5.89
N LEU A 78 -22.35 -11.33 -6.60
CA LEU A 78 -22.29 -11.58 -8.05
C LEU A 78 -21.22 -12.62 -8.37
N ASP A 79 -21.43 -13.36 -9.47
CA ASP A 79 -20.42 -14.25 -10.02
C ASP A 79 -19.28 -13.45 -10.66
N ILE A 80 -18.03 -13.81 -10.35
CA ILE A 80 -16.84 -13.15 -10.91
C ILE A 80 -16.72 -13.52 -12.38
N ARG A 81 -16.83 -12.52 -13.25
CA ARG A 81 -16.65 -12.69 -14.68
C ARG A 81 -15.18 -12.65 -15.04
N ARG A 82 -14.66 -13.71 -15.66
CA ARG A 82 -13.30 -13.80 -16.18
C ARG A 82 -13.22 -13.59 -17.68
N ASP A 83 -14.37 -13.56 -18.34
CA ASP A 83 -14.58 -13.29 -19.75
C ASP A 83 -15.74 -12.30 -19.93
N GLY A 84 -15.91 -11.76 -21.13
CA GLY A 84 -16.98 -10.82 -21.45
C GLY A 84 -16.49 -9.48 -21.95
N PRO A 85 -17.35 -8.43 -21.93
CA PRO A 85 -17.01 -7.12 -22.47
C PRO A 85 -15.79 -6.53 -21.77
N ARG A 86 -14.81 -6.11 -22.57
CA ARG A 86 -13.62 -5.41 -22.09
C ARG A 86 -13.87 -3.92 -22.00
N ARG A 87 -13.28 -3.28 -21.00
CA ARG A 87 -13.29 -1.85 -20.80
C ARG A 87 -11.86 -1.34 -20.73
N PRO A 88 -11.55 -0.21 -21.36
CA PRO A 88 -10.27 0.45 -21.13
C PRO A 88 -10.19 0.84 -19.65
N VAL A 89 -9.01 0.71 -19.06
CA VAL A 89 -8.76 1.07 -17.68
C VAL A 89 -7.41 1.78 -17.54
N SER A 90 -7.37 2.76 -16.65
CA SER A 90 -6.13 3.45 -16.30
C SER A 90 -5.83 3.30 -14.81
N THR A 91 -4.55 3.17 -14.47
CA THR A 91 -4.07 3.22 -13.09
C THR A 91 -2.74 3.96 -13.08
N PHE A 92 -2.75 5.22 -12.68
CA PHE A 92 -1.61 6.14 -12.86
C PHE A 92 -1.15 6.23 -14.32
N THR A 93 0.08 5.82 -14.59
CA THR A 93 0.68 5.82 -15.93
C THR A 93 0.46 4.52 -16.71
N TRP A 94 -0.15 3.51 -16.06
CA TRP A 94 -0.46 2.25 -16.74
C TRP A 94 -1.85 2.31 -17.36
N HIS A 95 -1.95 1.85 -18.59
CA HIS A 95 -3.18 1.71 -19.35
C HIS A 95 -3.33 0.26 -19.80
N GLY A 96 -4.54 -0.27 -19.74
CA GLY A 96 -4.84 -1.64 -20.11
C GLY A 96 -6.33 -1.87 -20.22
N GLU A 97 -6.76 -3.10 -20.01
CA GLU A 97 -8.16 -3.50 -20.10
C GLU A 97 -8.58 -4.26 -18.83
N GLY A 98 -9.86 -4.13 -18.48
CA GLY A 98 -10.54 -4.92 -17.46
C GLY A 98 -11.79 -5.58 -18.02
N ILE A 99 -12.22 -6.69 -17.40
CA ILE A 99 -13.48 -7.38 -17.73
C ILE A 99 -14.60 -6.74 -16.93
N HIS A 100 -15.63 -6.26 -17.61
CA HIS A 100 -16.82 -5.68 -16.98
C HIS A 100 -17.58 -6.73 -16.15
N GLN A 101 -17.88 -6.42 -14.89
CA GLN A 101 -18.45 -7.37 -13.93
C GLN A 101 -20.00 -7.41 -13.93
N GLY A 102 -20.65 -6.75 -14.87
CA GLY A 102 -22.10 -6.82 -15.06
C GLY A 102 -22.84 -5.54 -14.67
N ALA A 103 -24.10 -5.46 -15.10
CA ALA A 103 -24.95 -4.28 -14.89
C ALA A 103 -25.28 -4.11 -13.40
N GLU A 104 -25.53 -5.18 -12.66
CA GLU A 104 -25.86 -5.13 -11.24
C GLU A 104 -24.74 -4.47 -10.40
N ALA A 105 -23.46 -4.81 -10.67
CA ALA A 105 -22.33 -4.17 -10.02
C ALA A 105 -22.22 -2.69 -10.42
N ALA A 106 -22.48 -2.37 -11.69
CA ALA A 106 -22.45 -0.99 -12.17
C ALA A 106 -23.54 -0.15 -11.52
N GLU A 107 -24.75 -0.66 -11.42
CA GLU A 107 -25.87 0.00 -10.75
C GLU A 107 -25.55 0.21 -9.25
N TRP A 108 -25.10 -0.83 -8.56
CA TRP A 108 -24.75 -0.77 -7.14
C TRP A 108 -23.72 0.32 -6.82
N PHE A 109 -22.62 0.40 -7.60
CA PHE A 109 -21.59 1.42 -7.42
C PHE A 109 -22.05 2.80 -7.89
N SER A 110 -22.86 2.88 -8.96
CA SER A 110 -23.41 4.15 -9.43
C SER A 110 -24.30 4.80 -8.37
N ASP A 111 -25.13 4.01 -7.76
CA ASP A 111 -25.99 4.46 -6.67
C ASP A 111 -25.19 4.86 -5.42
N LEU A 112 -24.15 4.10 -5.04
CA LEU A 112 -23.29 4.46 -3.92
C LEU A 112 -22.60 5.80 -4.14
N LEU A 113 -22.16 6.06 -5.38
CA LEU A 113 -21.35 7.21 -5.73
C LEU A 113 -22.18 8.41 -6.22
N GLY A 114 -23.50 8.22 -6.47
CA GLY A 114 -24.38 9.24 -7.06
C GLY A 114 -23.95 9.66 -8.46
N ARG A 115 -23.29 8.78 -9.21
CA ARG A 115 -22.80 9.02 -10.57
C ARG A 115 -22.57 7.71 -11.32
N PRO A 116 -22.57 7.71 -12.65
CA PRO A 116 -22.25 6.51 -13.42
C PRO A 116 -20.89 5.92 -13.05
N ALA A 117 -20.90 4.62 -12.75
CA ALA A 117 -19.69 3.86 -12.39
C ALA A 117 -19.82 2.42 -12.87
N GLU A 118 -18.70 1.80 -13.20
CA GLU A 118 -18.63 0.41 -13.61
C GLU A 118 -17.60 -0.34 -12.74
N LEU A 119 -17.83 -1.62 -12.47
CA LEU A 119 -16.85 -2.48 -11.82
C LEU A 119 -16.17 -3.33 -12.90
N VAL A 120 -14.84 -3.34 -12.88
CA VAL A 120 -14.03 -4.19 -13.76
C VAL A 120 -13.09 -5.07 -12.96
N GLY A 121 -12.88 -6.30 -13.44
CA GLY A 121 -11.87 -7.22 -12.94
C GLY A 121 -10.66 -7.29 -13.86
N VAL A 122 -9.54 -7.78 -13.38
CA VAL A 122 -8.34 -8.03 -14.21
C VAL A 122 -8.68 -8.96 -15.37
N ALA A 123 -8.23 -8.59 -16.57
CA ALA A 123 -8.43 -9.42 -17.76
C ALA A 123 -7.43 -10.59 -17.78
N PRO A 124 -7.75 -11.72 -18.42
CA PRO A 124 -6.77 -12.74 -18.73
C PRO A 124 -5.58 -12.15 -19.49
N GLY A 125 -4.37 -12.52 -19.08
CA GLY A 125 -3.14 -11.94 -19.66
C GLY A 125 -2.79 -10.56 -19.13
N HIS A 126 -3.41 -10.11 -18.02
CA HIS A 126 -3.04 -8.86 -17.38
C HIS A 126 -1.58 -8.86 -16.97
N GLU A 127 -0.82 -7.97 -17.57
CA GLU A 127 0.60 -7.76 -17.28
C GLU A 127 0.83 -6.30 -16.89
N ARG A 128 1.19 -6.08 -15.64
CA ARG A 128 1.57 -4.78 -15.15
C ARG A 128 2.85 -4.87 -14.36
N VAL A 129 3.96 -4.60 -15.06
CA VAL A 129 5.29 -4.57 -14.44
C VAL A 129 5.40 -3.34 -13.53
N THR A 130 5.96 -3.54 -12.35
CA THR A 130 6.26 -2.50 -11.38
C THR A 130 7.76 -2.32 -11.24
N GLY A 131 8.21 -1.08 -11.03
CA GLY A 131 9.63 -0.72 -10.92
C GLY A 131 10.19 -0.87 -9.50
N GLY A 132 11.03 0.09 -9.09
CA GLY A 132 11.66 0.13 -7.78
C GLY A 132 12.93 -0.72 -7.69
N ARG A 133 13.47 -0.90 -6.47
CA ARG A 133 14.68 -1.70 -6.24
C ARG A 133 14.48 -3.18 -6.61
N THR A 134 13.32 -3.71 -6.30
CA THR A 134 12.90 -5.05 -6.70
C THR A 134 11.71 -4.90 -7.64
N PRO A 135 11.91 -5.09 -8.96
CA PRO A 135 10.81 -5.13 -9.91
C PRO A 135 9.87 -6.31 -9.64
N GLY A 136 8.62 -6.17 -10.02
CA GLY A 136 7.61 -7.22 -9.86
C GLY A 136 6.41 -6.98 -10.75
N THR A 137 5.29 -7.57 -10.40
CA THR A 137 4.01 -7.35 -11.07
C THR A 137 2.94 -6.98 -10.04
N ALA A 138 1.87 -6.36 -10.48
CA ALA A 138 0.72 -6.04 -9.63
C ALA A 138 -0.57 -6.07 -10.45
N ALA A 139 -1.69 -6.35 -9.80
CA ALA A 139 -3.03 -6.13 -10.34
C ALA A 139 -3.34 -4.62 -10.38
N PHE A 140 -4.47 -4.15 -9.93
CA PHE A 140 -4.84 -2.73 -9.90
C PHE A 140 -4.30 -1.97 -8.67
N ALA A 141 -3.36 -2.54 -7.91
CA ALA A 141 -2.72 -1.85 -6.78
C ALA A 141 -1.98 -0.58 -7.23
N ASP A 142 -1.78 0.40 -6.33
CA ASP A 142 -1.29 1.73 -6.71
C ASP A 142 0.15 1.74 -7.27
N GLY A 143 1.03 0.93 -6.78
CA GLY A 143 2.41 0.93 -7.25
C GLY A 143 3.00 -0.45 -7.34
N HIS A 144 2.89 -1.24 -6.28
CA HIS A 144 3.51 -2.55 -6.16
C HIS A 144 2.52 -3.56 -5.60
N ALA A 145 2.90 -4.84 -5.63
CA ALA A 145 2.08 -5.95 -5.19
C ALA A 145 1.60 -5.83 -3.74
N LEU A 146 2.46 -5.36 -2.86
CA LEU A 146 2.21 -5.36 -1.41
C LEU A 146 2.64 -4.05 -0.75
N LEU A 147 1.94 -3.71 0.33
CA LEU A 147 2.38 -2.76 1.35
C LEU A 147 2.63 -3.51 2.65
N VAL A 148 3.82 -3.33 3.21
CA VAL A 148 4.23 -3.87 4.52
C VAL A 148 4.44 -2.71 5.48
N ALA A 149 3.93 -2.84 6.70
CA ALA A 149 4.13 -1.88 7.79
C ALA A 149 4.40 -2.63 9.10
N SER A 150 4.89 -1.95 10.13
CA SER A 150 5.08 -2.53 11.46
C SER A 150 4.24 -1.85 12.53
N GLU A 151 3.89 -2.59 13.58
CA GLU A 151 3.18 -2.05 14.74
C GLU A 151 4.00 -0.93 15.41
N SER A 152 5.30 -1.15 15.62
CA SER A 152 6.18 -0.14 16.23
C SER A 152 6.24 1.18 15.45
N SER A 153 6.07 1.13 14.12
CA SER A 153 5.97 2.33 13.28
C SER A 153 4.67 3.10 13.54
N LEU A 154 3.57 2.37 13.70
CA LEU A 154 2.28 2.98 14.05
C LEU A 154 2.28 3.52 15.47
N ASP A 155 2.84 2.78 16.44
CA ASP A 155 2.92 3.19 17.83
C ASP A 155 3.68 4.52 17.95
N THR A 156 4.86 4.61 17.35
CA THR A 156 5.66 5.85 17.34
C THR A 156 4.92 7.01 16.65
N LEU A 157 4.20 6.74 15.58
CA LEU A 157 3.38 7.76 14.93
C LEU A 157 2.26 8.24 15.86
N ASN A 158 1.55 7.31 16.51
CA ASN A 158 0.44 7.62 17.39
C ASN A 158 0.89 8.34 18.68
N GLU A 159 2.04 8.00 19.24
CA GLU A 159 2.68 8.75 20.32
C GLU A 159 2.92 10.22 19.91
N ARG A 160 3.41 10.47 18.69
CA ARG A 160 3.64 11.82 18.18
C ARG A 160 2.34 12.57 17.89
N ILE A 161 1.31 11.87 17.38
CA ILE A 161 -0.02 12.46 17.18
C ILE A 161 -0.61 12.89 18.53
N ALA A 162 -0.54 12.02 19.54
CA ALA A 162 -1.03 12.30 20.89
C ALA A 162 -0.26 13.45 21.57
N ALA A 163 1.07 13.51 21.41
CA ALA A 163 1.88 14.63 21.89
C ALA A 163 1.49 15.97 21.22
N GLY A 164 0.99 15.93 19.98
CA GLY A 164 0.41 17.08 19.28
C GLY A 164 -1.09 17.29 19.55
N GLN A 165 -1.65 16.64 20.58
CA GLN A 165 -3.07 16.69 20.98
C GLN A 165 -4.05 16.20 19.87
N GLY A 166 -3.58 15.34 18.96
CA GLY A 166 -4.41 14.66 17.98
C GLY A 166 -4.88 13.29 18.48
N GLU A 167 -5.91 12.74 17.83
CA GLU A 167 -6.39 11.40 18.10
C GLU A 167 -5.54 10.35 17.36
N PRO A 168 -5.13 9.26 18.03
CA PRO A 168 -4.44 8.15 17.39
C PRO A 168 -5.20 7.59 16.19
N VAL A 169 -4.48 7.15 15.18
CA VAL A 169 -5.07 6.57 13.96
C VAL A 169 -4.84 5.07 13.92
N PRO A 170 -5.80 4.28 13.43
CA PRO A 170 -5.63 2.84 13.25
C PRO A 170 -4.75 2.52 12.03
N MET A 171 -4.17 1.31 12.01
CA MET A 171 -3.29 0.82 10.95
C MET A 171 -3.97 0.77 9.57
N ASP A 172 -5.26 0.54 9.51
CA ASP A 172 -6.03 0.45 8.28
C ASP A 172 -6.06 1.74 7.45
N ARG A 173 -5.81 2.91 8.07
CA ARG A 173 -5.60 4.19 7.34
C ARG A 173 -4.51 4.07 6.28
N PHE A 174 -3.51 3.23 6.51
CA PHE A 174 -2.39 2.99 5.60
C PHE A 174 -2.65 1.85 4.62
N ARG A 175 -3.64 1.00 4.88
CA ARG A 175 -4.08 -0.11 4.01
C ARG A 175 -2.96 -1.11 3.71
N PRO A 176 -2.19 -1.56 4.72
CA PRO A 176 -1.14 -2.55 4.51
C PRO A 176 -1.74 -3.94 4.21
N ASN A 177 -0.99 -4.73 3.42
CA ASN A 177 -1.30 -6.14 3.21
C ASN A 177 -0.73 -7.01 4.34
N ILE A 178 0.45 -6.65 4.83
CA ILE A 178 1.15 -7.37 5.89
C ILE A 178 1.53 -6.38 6.99
N VAL A 179 1.08 -6.64 8.21
CA VAL A 179 1.54 -5.93 9.41
C VAL A 179 2.48 -6.83 10.19
N ILE A 180 3.63 -6.31 10.57
CA ILE A 180 4.67 -7.02 11.32
C ILE A 180 4.69 -6.52 12.75
N SER A 181 4.69 -7.46 13.71
CA SER A 181 4.95 -7.21 15.13
C SER A 181 6.35 -7.66 15.53
N GLY A 182 6.80 -7.25 16.71
CA GLY A 182 8.02 -7.73 17.35
C GLY A 182 9.32 -7.10 16.84
N TRP A 183 9.28 -6.09 15.98
CA TRP A 183 10.37 -5.15 15.78
C TRP A 183 10.30 -4.06 16.84
N ALA A 184 11.42 -3.86 17.57
CA ALA A 184 11.48 -2.82 18.60
C ALA A 184 11.67 -1.41 17.99
N GLU A 185 12.39 -1.32 16.87
CA GLU A 185 12.69 -0.06 16.21
C GLU A 185 11.58 0.30 15.23
N PRO A 186 11.03 1.53 15.28
CA PRO A 186 10.05 1.99 14.32
C PRO A 186 10.68 2.17 12.93
N HIS A 187 9.87 1.99 11.90
CA HIS A 187 10.26 2.12 10.49
C HIS A 187 11.35 1.13 10.03
N ARG A 188 11.53 0.03 10.77
CA ARG A 188 12.50 -1.01 10.42
C ARG A 188 12.18 -1.68 9.09
N GLU A 189 10.92 -1.70 8.68
CA GLU A 189 10.48 -2.15 7.37
C GLU A 189 11.16 -1.39 6.21
N ASP A 190 11.53 -0.14 6.38
CA ASP A 190 12.21 0.65 5.36
C ASP A 190 13.61 0.12 5.00
N GLU A 191 14.21 -0.64 5.88
CA GLU A 191 15.57 -1.18 5.76
C GLU A 191 15.60 -2.65 5.34
N ALA A 192 14.51 -3.38 5.50
CA ALA A 192 14.43 -4.79 5.11
C ALA A 192 14.46 -4.91 3.58
N ARG A 193 15.55 -5.46 3.02
CA ARG A 193 15.75 -5.58 1.56
C ARG A 193 15.17 -6.88 1.00
N GLU A 194 15.29 -7.96 1.73
CA GLU A 194 14.67 -9.24 1.43
C GLU A 194 14.15 -9.86 2.73
N LEU A 195 12.89 -10.25 2.74
CA LEU A 195 12.26 -10.91 3.87
C LEU A 195 11.42 -12.11 3.43
N ALA A 196 11.28 -13.07 4.34
CA ALA A 196 10.41 -14.23 4.17
C ALA A 196 9.40 -14.31 5.33
N ALA A 197 8.19 -14.78 5.00
CA ALA A 197 7.18 -15.19 5.98
C ALA A 197 6.42 -16.39 5.42
N GLY A 198 6.20 -17.42 6.24
CA GLY A 198 5.70 -18.71 5.77
C GLY A 198 6.62 -19.30 4.71
N THR A 199 6.06 -19.64 3.54
CA THR A 199 6.83 -20.14 2.40
C THR A 199 7.11 -19.08 1.33
N ALA A 200 6.57 -17.87 1.49
CA ALA A 200 6.74 -16.77 0.54
C ALA A 200 8.00 -15.93 0.82
N LYS A 201 8.52 -15.27 -0.22
CA LYS A 201 9.61 -14.29 -0.12
C LYS A 201 9.24 -12.98 -0.79
N PHE A 202 9.68 -11.88 -0.20
CA PHE A 202 9.37 -10.52 -0.62
C PHE A 202 10.65 -9.70 -0.72
N GLY A 203 10.72 -8.87 -1.76
CA GLY A 203 11.81 -7.93 -1.97
C GLY A 203 11.32 -6.49 -1.78
N TYR A 204 12.12 -5.68 -1.11
CA TYR A 204 11.88 -4.24 -0.98
C TYR A 204 11.88 -3.57 -2.35
N ALA A 205 10.81 -2.88 -2.67
CA ALA A 205 10.73 -2.08 -3.88
C ALA A 205 11.08 -0.60 -3.60
N GLU A 206 10.35 0.04 -2.70
CA GLU A 206 10.57 1.42 -2.28
C GLU A 206 9.84 1.75 -0.98
N ARG A 207 10.18 2.86 -0.34
CA ARG A 207 9.35 3.43 0.74
C ARG A 207 8.02 3.89 0.16
N CYS A 208 6.93 3.68 0.91
CA CYS A 208 5.62 4.09 0.45
C CYS A 208 5.37 5.58 0.72
N VAL A 209 5.52 6.41 -0.32
CA VAL A 209 5.07 7.81 -0.27
C VAL A 209 3.56 7.84 -0.17
N ARG A 210 3.04 8.55 0.81
CA ARG A 210 1.61 8.60 1.14
C ARG A 210 0.93 9.77 0.45
N CYS A 211 -0.25 9.48 -0.09
CA CYS A 211 -1.20 10.49 -0.58
C CYS A 211 -2.18 10.88 0.55
N GLN A 212 -3.31 11.49 0.20
CA GLN A 212 -4.34 11.89 1.17
C GLN A 212 -5.25 10.74 1.66
N VAL A 213 -5.17 9.53 1.08
CA VAL A 213 -6.01 8.38 1.49
C VAL A 213 -5.93 8.06 2.98
N PRO A 214 -4.78 8.14 3.68
CA PRO A 214 -4.74 7.93 5.14
C PRO A 214 -5.53 8.95 5.97
N MET A 215 -5.97 10.06 5.37
CA MET A 215 -6.84 11.05 6.02
C MET A 215 -8.33 10.67 5.94
N VAL A 216 -8.67 9.56 5.27
CA VAL A 216 -10.03 9.03 5.18
C VAL A 216 -10.22 7.97 6.26
N ASP A 217 -11.30 8.07 7.02
CA ASP A 217 -11.71 7.03 7.93
C ASP A 217 -12.15 5.79 7.15
N GLN A 218 -11.50 4.65 7.38
CA GLN A 218 -11.73 3.44 6.60
C GLN A 218 -12.99 2.70 7.02
N GLU A 219 -13.60 3.06 8.13
CA GLU A 219 -14.86 2.49 8.59
C GLU A 219 -16.06 3.28 8.07
N THR A 220 -16.04 4.59 8.24
CA THR A 220 -17.16 5.46 7.86
C THR A 220 -17.11 5.94 6.40
N GLY A 221 -15.92 5.98 5.79
CA GLY A 221 -15.71 6.57 4.47
C GLY A 221 -15.77 8.10 4.50
N GLU A 222 -15.46 8.73 5.62
CA GLU A 222 -15.46 10.18 5.76
C GLU A 222 -14.02 10.73 5.87
N LYS A 223 -13.85 12.02 5.57
CA LYS A 223 -12.58 12.69 5.82
C LYS A 223 -12.41 12.95 7.33
N ALA A 224 -11.35 12.42 7.92
CA ALA A 224 -11.09 12.46 9.36
C ALA A 224 -10.00 13.47 9.78
N GLY A 225 -9.86 14.56 9.05
CA GLY A 225 -8.89 15.61 9.37
C GLY A 225 -7.50 15.38 8.78
N PRO A 226 -6.48 16.17 9.20
CA PRO A 226 -5.16 16.20 8.58
C PRO A 226 -4.22 15.05 9.01
N GLU A 227 -4.57 14.31 10.07
CA GLU A 227 -3.77 13.18 10.51
C GLU A 227 -4.02 11.94 9.64
N PRO A 228 -3.03 11.09 9.46
CA PRO A 228 -1.66 11.10 10.00
C PRO A 228 -0.64 11.92 9.19
N ILE A 229 -1.06 12.52 8.08
CA ILE A 229 -0.15 13.18 7.12
C ILE A 229 0.55 14.39 7.76
N ARG A 230 -0.16 15.16 8.58
CA ARG A 230 0.39 16.32 9.30
C ARG A 230 1.56 15.91 10.21
N THR A 231 1.36 14.90 11.03
CA THR A 231 2.41 14.42 11.94
C THR A 231 3.56 13.76 11.20
N LEU A 232 3.30 12.90 10.18
CA LEU A 232 4.35 12.33 9.35
C LEU A 232 5.22 13.42 8.68
N ALA A 233 4.64 14.55 8.32
CA ALA A 233 5.39 15.65 7.70
C ALA A 233 6.44 16.30 8.63
N THR A 234 6.38 16.06 9.94
CA THR A 234 7.37 16.58 10.90
C THR A 234 8.66 15.77 10.96
N TYR A 235 8.62 14.45 10.60
CA TYR A 235 9.78 13.58 10.79
C TYR A 235 9.97 12.50 9.70
N ARG A 236 9.01 12.34 8.76
CA ARG A 236 9.01 11.29 7.73
C ARG A 236 8.91 11.85 6.31
N ARG A 237 9.56 12.98 6.03
CA ARG A 237 9.64 13.53 4.68
C ARG A 237 10.57 12.70 3.80
N ASP A 238 10.13 12.40 2.59
CA ASP A 238 11.01 11.81 1.56
C ASP A 238 11.74 12.95 0.83
N PRO A 239 13.05 12.81 0.55
CA PRO A 239 13.81 13.80 -0.24
C PRO A 239 13.21 14.07 -1.63
N ARG A 240 12.48 13.10 -2.20
CA ARG A 240 11.80 13.23 -3.49
C ARG A 240 10.44 13.93 -3.38
N GLY A 241 10.03 14.30 -2.19
CA GLY A 241 8.75 14.94 -1.87
C GLY A 241 7.75 13.99 -1.23
N GLY A 242 6.80 14.60 -0.47
CA GLY A 242 5.79 13.84 0.27
C GLY A 242 6.27 13.29 1.61
N VAL A 243 5.47 12.46 2.22
CA VAL A 243 5.74 11.78 3.50
C VAL A 243 5.66 10.27 3.31
N VAL A 244 6.39 9.49 4.10
CA VAL A 244 6.48 8.03 3.94
C VAL A 244 6.00 7.30 5.18
N PHE A 245 5.31 6.18 4.96
CA PHE A 245 4.95 5.20 5.97
C PHE A 245 4.79 3.83 5.32
N GLY A 246 5.53 2.85 5.85
CA GLY A 246 5.61 1.49 5.33
C GLY A 246 6.45 1.35 4.06
N MET A 247 6.76 0.14 3.69
CA MET A 247 7.47 -0.21 2.46
C MET A 247 6.55 -0.88 1.45
N LYS A 248 6.75 -0.56 0.19
CA LYS A 248 6.20 -1.33 -0.92
C LYS A 248 7.12 -2.52 -1.23
N ALA A 249 6.54 -3.66 -1.50
CA ALA A 249 7.28 -4.88 -1.76
C ALA A 249 6.78 -5.58 -3.03
N ALA A 250 7.72 -6.26 -3.70
CA ALA A 250 7.45 -7.20 -4.78
C ALA A 250 7.55 -8.64 -4.26
N VAL A 251 6.87 -9.57 -4.91
CA VAL A 251 6.95 -11.00 -4.59
C VAL A 251 8.15 -11.60 -5.33
N LEU A 252 9.13 -12.10 -4.57
CA LEU A 252 10.30 -12.83 -5.09
C LEU A 252 10.02 -14.32 -5.26
N ARG A 253 9.24 -14.88 -4.37
CA ARG A 253 8.79 -16.27 -4.40
C ARG A 253 7.36 -16.35 -3.91
N PRO A 254 6.41 -16.80 -4.74
CA PRO A 254 5.06 -17.14 -4.34
C PRO A 254 5.04 -18.24 -3.27
N GLY A 255 3.93 -18.36 -2.52
CA GLY A 255 3.79 -19.35 -1.46
C GLY A 255 2.57 -19.09 -0.59
N GLN A 256 2.66 -19.47 0.68
CA GLN A 256 1.63 -19.25 1.69
C GLN A 256 2.19 -18.41 2.82
N VAL A 257 1.37 -17.55 3.39
CA VAL A 257 1.66 -16.75 4.58
C VAL A 257 0.48 -16.80 5.54
N ALA A 258 0.75 -16.87 6.84
CA ALA A 258 -0.27 -16.90 7.89
C ALA A 258 0.06 -15.91 9.00
N VAL A 259 -0.95 -15.44 9.71
CA VAL A 259 -0.80 -14.70 10.96
C VAL A 259 -0.04 -15.58 11.97
N GLY A 260 0.96 -15.01 12.63
CA GLY A 260 1.85 -15.73 13.54
C GLY A 260 3.13 -16.26 12.88
N ASP A 261 3.22 -16.33 11.56
CA ASP A 261 4.45 -16.76 10.87
C ASP A 261 5.63 -15.87 11.28
N ALA A 262 6.79 -16.49 11.48
CA ALA A 262 8.02 -15.77 11.73
C ALA A 262 8.43 -14.96 10.50
N VAL A 263 8.79 -13.71 10.72
CA VAL A 263 9.36 -12.84 9.67
C VAL A 263 10.88 -12.91 9.76
N ILE A 264 11.50 -13.46 8.72
CA ILE A 264 12.95 -13.62 8.63
C ILE A 264 13.47 -12.61 7.60
N VAL A 265 14.32 -11.68 8.04
CA VAL A 265 14.97 -10.75 7.12
C VAL A 265 16.30 -11.32 6.69
N HIS A 266 16.43 -11.62 5.40
CA HIS A 266 17.65 -12.21 4.82
C HIS A 266 18.70 -11.13 4.50
N SER A 267 18.27 -9.92 4.18
CA SER A 267 19.20 -8.80 3.97
C SER A 267 18.58 -7.48 4.42
N TRP A 268 19.42 -6.65 5.04
CA TRP A 268 19.10 -5.30 5.45
C TRP A 268 19.74 -4.27 4.52
N ALA A 269 19.29 -3.02 4.58
CA ALA A 269 20.03 -1.91 3.98
C ALA A 269 21.42 -1.83 4.65
N GLY A 270 22.46 -1.66 3.85
CA GLY A 270 23.76 -1.29 4.38
C GLY A 270 23.71 0.08 5.08
N PRO A 271 24.70 0.43 5.92
CA PRO A 271 24.74 1.76 6.54
C PRO A 271 24.63 2.83 5.45
N SER A 272 23.73 3.81 5.68
CA SER A 272 23.59 4.94 4.75
C SER A 272 24.93 5.66 4.58
N PRO A 273 25.34 6.04 3.36
CA PRO A 273 26.59 6.76 3.14
C PRO A 273 26.65 8.16 3.78
N SER A 274 25.66 8.55 4.57
CA SER A 274 25.52 9.86 5.21
C SER A 274 26.30 10.04 6.52
N THR A 275 27.14 9.09 6.93
CA THR A 275 28.04 9.23 8.10
C THR A 275 29.50 9.03 7.73
N ALA A 276 29.90 9.24 6.48
CA ALA A 276 31.30 9.43 6.17
C ALA A 276 31.73 10.80 6.73
N ALA A 277 32.67 10.73 7.67
CA ALA A 277 33.24 11.84 8.43
C ALA A 277 33.48 13.09 7.57
N ALA A 278 33.13 14.25 8.11
CA ALA A 278 33.71 15.51 7.66
C ALA A 278 35.23 15.39 7.78
N GLU A 279 35.95 15.46 6.67
CA GLU A 279 37.39 15.61 6.69
C GLU A 279 37.74 16.84 7.53
N PRO A 280 38.74 16.74 8.42
CA PRO A 280 39.21 17.91 9.15
C PRO A 280 39.80 18.95 8.16
N PRO A 281 39.62 20.25 8.39
CA PRO A 281 40.13 21.28 7.48
C PRO A 281 41.63 21.14 7.38
N LEU A 282 42.13 21.09 6.14
CA LEU A 282 43.55 21.19 5.82
C LEU A 282 44.13 22.47 6.47
N THR A 283 45.01 22.27 7.46
CA THR A 283 45.81 23.36 8.03
C THR A 283 46.72 23.92 6.95
N ALA A 284 46.45 25.15 6.53
CA ALA A 284 47.33 25.90 5.66
C ALA A 284 48.65 26.17 6.37
N THR A 285 49.71 25.55 5.93
CA THR A 285 51.09 25.86 6.31
C THR A 285 51.45 27.24 5.70
N ALA A 286 51.57 28.21 6.56
CA ALA A 286 52.06 29.53 6.20
C ALA A 286 53.55 29.43 5.82
N SER A 287 53.88 29.62 4.55
CA SER A 287 55.24 29.87 4.07
C SER A 287 55.63 31.32 4.33
N ARG A 288 56.67 31.55 5.12
CA ARG A 288 57.33 32.88 5.30
C ARG A 288 58.04 33.24 4.01
N PRO A 289 58.01 34.49 3.61
CA PRO A 289 58.88 34.99 2.54
C PRO A 289 60.31 35.20 3.08
N ALA A 290 61.29 34.79 2.30
CA ALA A 290 62.68 35.04 2.52
C ALA A 290 63.02 36.47 2.06
N GLU A 291 63.66 37.25 2.94
CA GLU A 291 64.38 38.48 2.60
C GLU A 291 65.66 38.14 1.82
N SER A 292 65.96 38.93 0.81
CA SER A 292 67.33 39.17 0.32
C SER A 292 67.39 40.48 -0.37
N VAL A 293 68.19 41.35 0.22
CA VAL A 293 69.29 42.19 -0.26
C VAL A 293 69.08 42.87 -1.60
#